data_93cf90398e23604904ed0301f63e5c5c
#
_entry.id   93cf90398e23604904ed0301f63e5c5c
#
_cell.length_a   1.000
_cell.length_b   1.000
_cell.length_c   1.000
_cell.angle_alpha   90.00
_cell.angle_beta   90.00
_cell.angle_gamma   90.00
#
_symmetry.space_group_name_H-M   'P 1'
#
loop_
_entity.id
_entity.type
_entity.pdbx_description
1 polymer ?
#
loop_
_entity_poly.entity_id
_entity_poly.type
_entity_poly.pdbx_seq_one_letter_code
_entity_poly.pdbx_strand_id
1 'polypeptide(L)'
;DLTGYFYTNIADMEACVSRRGLEHERILVFMSTSSTEATMFEIIHSKGKCDRKTLKRYGTSGFTTVEGITGILNDVQEFAPAPVYALIIGSHGMGWLPVDGTQADSLFRMKKHGEDGRGYPGPGDCRRGRQNGVYPV
;
A
#
# COMPACT_ATOMS: atom_id res chain seq x y z
N ASP A 1 -7.93 0.86 11.41
CA ASP A 1 -7.23 2.01 10.84
C ASP A 1 -5.78 1.64 10.55
N LEU A 2 -5.34 1.81 9.29
CA LEU A 2 -3.95 1.52 8.86
C LEU A 2 -2.99 2.68 9.10
N THR A 3 -3.46 3.83 9.53
CA THR A 3 -2.66 5.06 9.67
C THR A 3 -1.43 4.84 10.54
N GLY A 4 -1.57 4.12 11.65
CA GLY A 4 -0.46 3.78 12.54
C GLY A 4 0.62 2.94 11.86
N TYR A 5 0.22 1.97 11.03
CA TYR A 5 1.17 1.14 10.27
C TYR A 5 1.93 1.95 9.21
N PHE A 6 1.26 2.91 8.54
CA PHE A 6 1.93 3.79 7.59
C PHE A 6 2.96 4.69 8.26
N TYR A 7 2.67 5.24 9.43
CA TYR A 7 3.66 5.98 10.19
C TYR A 7 4.86 5.13 10.60
N THR A 8 4.63 3.87 10.99
CA THR A 8 5.70 2.92 11.28
C THR A 8 6.55 2.65 10.05
N ASN A 9 5.92 2.36 8.91
CA ASN A 9 6.65 2.13 7.64
C ASN A 9 7.49 3.35 7.22
N ILE A 10 6.97 4.56 7.40
CA ILE A 10 7.72 5.79 7.11
C ILE A 10 8.92 5.91 8.06
N ALA A 11 8.74 5.65 9.36
CA ALA A 11 9.81 5.67 10.34
C ALA A 11 10.91 4.64 10.03
N ASP A 12 10.53 3.44 9.57
CA ASP A 12 11.46 2.40 9.14
C ASP A 12 12.26 2.82 7.89
N MET A 13 11.62 3.47 6.93
CA MET A 13 12.29 4.06 5.77
C MET A 13 13.29 5.14 6.21
N GLU A 14 12.89 6.05 7.10
CA GLU A 14 13.77 7.09 7.64
C GLU A 14 14.96 6.51 8.40
N ALA A 15 14.74 5.48 9.21
CA ALA A 15 15.81 4.78 9.91
C ALA A 15 16.79 4.11 8.94
N CYS A 16 16.29 3.53 7.85
CA CYS A 16 17.12 2.94 6.81
C CYS A 16 17.96 4.02 6.10
N VAL A 17 17.33 5.11 5.67
CA VAL A 17 17.99 6.23 4.99
C VAL A 17 19.01 6.91 5.91
N SER A 18 18.72 7.07 7.20
CA SER A 18 19.67 7.61 8.17
C SER A 18 20.95 6.80 8.26
N ARG A 19 20.87 5.46 8.11
CA ARG A 19 22.02 4.56 8.17
C ARG A 19 22.79 4.46 6.86
N ARG A 20 22.08 4.44 5.73
CA ARG A 20 22.66 4.17 4.41
C ARG A 20 22.90 5.43 3.58
N GLY A 21 22.17 6.49 3.86
CA GLY A 21 22.09 7.66 3.00
C GLY A 21 21.21 7.43 1.76
N LEU A 22 21.12 8.47 0.95
CA LEU A 22 20.56 8.46 -0.41
C LEU A 22 21.67 8.89 -1.36
N GLU A 23 21.91 8.13 -2.41
CA GLU A 23 22.93 8.46 -3.43
C GLU A 23 22.31 9.32 -4.54
N HIS A 24 21.46 8.72 -5.35
CA HIS A 24 20.77 9.36 -6.48
C HIS A 24 19.25 9.25 -6.38
N GLU A 25 18.76 8.48 -5.42
CA GLU A 25 17.35 8.24 -5.20
C GLU A 25 16.73 9.41 -4.46
N ARG A 26 15.47 9.68 -4.79
CA ARG A 26 14.62 10.60 -4.04
C ARG A 26 13.39 9.84 -3.56
N ILE A 27 13.00 10.04 -2.32
CA ILE A 27 11.85 9.38 -1.70
C ILE A 27 10.81 10.45 -1.42
N LEU A 28 9.73 10.43 -2.20
CA LEU A 28 8.57 11.26 -2.00
C LEU A 28 7.46 10.42 -1.38
N VAL A 29 6.84 10.94 -0.35
CA VAL A 29 5.73 10.30 0.35
C VAL A 29 4.50 11.18 0.21
N PHE A 30 3.42 10.62 -0.38
CA PHE A 30 2.09 11.21 -0.32
C PHE A 30 1.31 10.50 0.78
N MET A 31 0.96 11.20 1.83
CA MET A 31 0.22 10.67 2.97
C MET A 31 -1.14 11.36 3.08
N SER A 32 -2.21 10.60 2.84
CA SER A 32 -3.57 11.05 3.10
C SER A 32 -3.97 10.68 4.53
N THR A 33 -4.32 11.66 5.32
CA THR A 33 -4.76 11.49 6.71
C THR A 33 -6.27 11.54 6.87
N SER A 34 -6.97 12.05 5.85
CA SER A 34 -8.42 12.05 5.75
C SER A 34 -8.87 12.04 4.30
N SER A 35 -10.17 12.00 4.05
CA SER A 35 -10.71 12.08 2.68
C SER A 35 -10.46 13.42 1.98
N THR A 36 -10.10 14.44 2.73
CA THR A 36 -9.93 15.82 2.23
C THR A 36 -8.55 16.42 2.51
N GLU A 37 -7.71 15.74 3.30
CA GLU A 37 -6.40 16.26 3.69
C GLU A 37 -5.31 15.26 3.38
N ALA A 38 -4.29 15.73 2.70
CA ALA A 38 -3.07 14.97 2.46
C ALA A 38 -1.85 15.90 2.41
N THR A 39 -0.69 15.32 2.62
CA THR A 39 0.58 16.02 2.53
C THR A 39 1.56 15.22 1.69
N MET A 40 2.21 15.87 0.75
CA MET A 40 3.37 15.34 0.06
C MET A 40 4.63 15.91 0.70
N PHE A 41 5.56 15.03 1.07
CA PHE A 41 6.86 15.41 1.59
C PHE A 41 7.96 14.53 1.03
N GLU A 42 9.16 15.04 1.04
CA GLU A 42 10.36 14.33 0.65
C GLU A 42 11.15 13.95 1.91
N ILE A 43 11.63 12.71 1.96
CA ILE A 43 12.59 12.27 2.97
C ILE A 43 13.97 12.73 2.48
N ILE A 44 14.58 13.64 3.20
CA ILE A 44 15.91 14.16 2.90
C ILE A 44 16.92 13.63 3.89
N HIS A 45 18.15 13.38 3.42
CA HIS A 45 19.25 12.92 4.24
C HIS A 45 20.38 13.96 4.24
N SER A 46 20.81 14.35 5.42
CA SER A 46 21.95 15.24 5.60
C SER A 46 22.70 14.92 6.88
N LYS A 47 24.01 14.75 6.77
CA LYS A 47 24.91 14.52 7.91
C LYS A 47 24.50 13.37 8.82
N GLY A 48 24.04 12.26 8.24
CA GLY A 48 23.59 11.07 8.98
C GLY A 48 22.25 11.20 9.69
N LYS A 49 21.46 12.21 9.33
CA LYS A 49 20.10 12.42 9.85
C LYS A 49 19.10 12.51 8.71
N CYS A 50 17.90 11.99 8.95
CA CYS A 50 16.77 12.21 8.08
C CYS A 50 15.91 13.36 8.58
N ASP A 51 15.32 14.07 7.63
CA ASP A 51 14.32 15.10 7.87
C ASP A 51 13.23 15.00 6.80
N ARG A 52 12.08 15.62 7.05
CA ARG A 52 10.95 15.67 6.13
C ARG A 52 10.79 17.07 5.58
N LYS A 53 10.98 17.22 4.29
CA LYS A 53 10.71 18.46 3.58
C LYS A 53 9.31 18.42 3.00
N THR A 54 8.36 19.18 3.55
CA THR A 54 7.03 19.32 2.97
C THR A 54 7.13 20.00 1.60
N LEU A 55 6.58 19.34 0.58
CA LEU A 55 6.53 19.82 -0.80
C LEU A 55 5.18 20.48 -1.10
N LYS A 56 4.07 19.81 -0.73
CA LYS A 56 2.73 20.28 -1.03
C LYS A 56 1.73 19.78 0.00
N ARG A 57 0.73 20.60 0.31
CA ARG A 57 -0.44 20.23 1.12
C ARG A 57 -1.65 20.23 0.21
N TYR A 58 -2.51 19.24 0.39
CA TYR A 58 -3.73 19.06 -0.37
C TYR A 58 -4.93 19.22 0.56
N GLY A 59 -5.88 20.05 0.15
CA GLY A 59 -7.11 20.34 0.89
C GLY A 59 -8.37 19.98 0.10
N THR A 60 -8.26 19.00 -0.81
CA THR A 60 -9.36 18.58 -1.69
C THR A 60 -9.67 17.11 -1.49
N SER A 61 -10.88 16.69 -1.90
CA SER A 61 -11.27 15.28 -1.92
C SER A 61 -10.89 14.61 -3.26
N GLY A 62 -11.02 13.29 -3.32
CA GLY A 62 -10.87 12.53 -4.56
C GLY A 62 -9.46 12.02 -4.84
N PHE A 63 -8.63 11.87 -3.82
CA PHE A 63 -7.26 11.33 -3.98
C PHE A 63 -7.19 9.94 -4.61
N THR A 64 -8.27 9.16 -4.54
CA THR A 64 -8.37 7.80 -5.08
C THR A 64 -9.04 7.74 -6.44
N THR A 65 -9.48 8.88 -7.00
CA THR A 65 -9.98 8.94 -8.37
C THR A 65 -8.84 8.93 -9.38
N VAL A 66 -9.16 8.63 -10.64
CA VAL A 66 -8.18 8.66 -11.73
C VAL A 66 -7.53 10.04 -11.84
N GLU A 67 -8.35 11.09 -11.80
CA GLU A 67 -7.91 12.49 -11.87
C GLU A 67 -7.03 12.84 -10.66
N GLY A 68 -7.43 12.42 -9.46
CA GLY A 68 -6.69 12.67 -8.23
C GLY A 68 -5.31 12.00 -8.25
N ILE A 69 -5.25 10.72 -8.60
CA ILE A 69 -3.98 9.98 -8.70
C ILE A 69 -3.10 10.58 -9.81
N THR A 70 -3.68 10.90 -10.98
CA THR A 70 -2.94 11.55 -12.08
C THR A 70 -2.36 12.88 -11.64
N GLY A 71 -3.14 13.70 -10.92
CA GLY A 71 -2.67 14.98 -10.37
C GLY A 71 -1.50 14.80 -9.40
N ILE A 72 -1.58 13.81 -8.50
CA ILE A 72 -0.49 13.49 -7.56
C ILE A 72 0.77 13.06 -8.32
N LEU A 73 0.64 12.20 -9.34
CA LEU A 73 1.79 11.75 -10.13
C LEU A 73 2.41 12.88 -10.96
N ASN A 74 1.61 13.82 -11.49
CA ASN A 74 2.12 15.02 -12.14
C ASN A 74 2.91 15.91 -11.16
N ASP A 75 2.40 16.09 -9.94
CA ASP A 75 3.14 16.81 -8.90
C ASP A 75 4.47 16.11 -8.57
N VAL A 76 4.49 14.77 -8.49
CA VAL A 76 5.74 14.02 -8.29
C VAL A 76 6.74 14.28 -9.42
N GLN A 77 6.29 14.27 -10.67
CA GLN A 77 7.15 14.55 -11.82
C GLN A 77 7.67 15.98 -11.82
N GLU A 78 6.88 16.94 -11.36
CA GLU A 78 7.29 18.33 -11.23
C GLU A 78 8.33 18.53 -10.14
N PHE A 79 8.11 17.95 -8.93
CA PHE A 79 9.02 18.11 -7.80
C PHE A 79 10.30 17.27 -7.92
N ALA A 80 10.22 16.12 -8.60
CA ALA A 80 11.30 15.17 -8.70
C ALA A 80 11.40 14.56 -10.11
N PRO A 81 11.77 15.33 -11.14
CA PRO A 81 11.98 14.79 -12.47
C PRO A 81 13.01 13.67 -12.45
N ALA A 82 12.67 12.51 -13.00
CA ALA A 82 13.54 11.34 -13.05
C ALA A 82 13.26 10.49 -14.30
N PRO A 83 14.25 9.74 -14.80
CA PRO A 83 14.05 8.85 -15.94
C PRO A 83 13.24 7.59 -15.58
N VAL A 84 13.20 7.21 -14.30
CA VAL A 84 12.50 6.02 -13.80
C VAL A 84 11.86 6.33 -12.46
N TYR A 85 10.65 5.84 -12.28
CA TYR A 85 9.91 5.92 -11.02
C TYR A 85 9.52 4.52 -10.52
N ALA A 86 9.63 4.31 -9.22
CA ALA A 86 9.02 3.19 -8.52
C ALA A 86 7.85 3.73 -7.69
N LEU A 87 6.67 3.10 -7.83
CA LEU A 87 5.47 3.47 -7.10
C LEU A 87 5.09 2.37 -6.12
N ILE A 88 4.94 2.73 -4.85
CA ILE A 88 4.44 1.84 -3.80
C ILE A 88 3.12 2.42 -3.30
N ILE A 89 2.06 1.62 -3.36
CA ILE A 89 0.72 2.01 -2.90
C ILE A 89 0.39 1.25 -1.63
N GLY A 90 0.18 1.98 -0.55
CA GLY A 90 -0.30 1.45 0.72
C GLY A 90 -1.77 1.86 0.93
N SER A 91 -2.66 0.89 1.00
CA SER A 91 -4.08 1.11 1.29
C SER A 91 -4.75 -0.16 1.81
N HIS A 92 -6.00 -0.06 2.26
CA HIS A 92 -6.84 -1.24 2.41
C HIS A 92 -7.09 -1.85 1.03
N GLY A 93 -6.70 -3.11 0.86
CA GLY A 93 -7.07 -3.87 -0.33
C GLY A 93 -8.45 -4.49 -0.16
N MET A 94 -9.36 -4.20 -1.06
CA MET A 94 -10.67 -4.87 -1.12
C MET A 94 -10.63 -6.17 -1.92
N GLY A 95 -9.44 -6.65 -2.29
CA GLY A 95 -9.27 -7.82 -3.15
C GLY A 95 -9.71 -7.53 -4.59
N TRP A 96 -10.17 -8.56 -5.27
CA TRP A 96 -10.62 -8.51 -6.65
C TRP A 96 -12.11 -8.12 -6.77
N LEU A 97 -12.56 -7.15 -6.01
CA LEU A 97 -13.94 -6.68 -6.08
C LEU A 97 -14.12 -5.73 -7.26
N PRO A 98 -15.20 -5.88 -8.05
CA PRO A 98 -15.56 -4.90 -9.05
C PRO A 98 -15.75 -3.51 -8.44
N VAL A 99 -15.35 -2.48 -9.17
CA VAL A 99 -15.39 -1.07 -8.72
C VAL A 99 -16.83 -0.56 -8.56
N ASP A 100 -17.82 -1.21 -9.19
CA ASP A 100 -19.20 -0.79 -9.20
C ASP A 100 -19.98 -1.06 -7.89
N GLY A 101 -19.34 -1.66 -6.91
CA GLY A 101 -19.92 -1.86 -5.56
C GLY A 101 -21.15 -2.78 -5.49
N THR A 102 -21.71 -3.18 -6.63
CA THR A 102 -22.95 -3.96 -6.68
C THR A 102 -22.79 -5.41 -6.28
N GLN A 103 -21.55 -5.91 -6.20
CA GLN A 103 -21.25 -7.29 -5.81
C GLN A 103 -20.73 -7.46 -4.38
N ALA A 104 -20.50 -6.38 -3.64
CA ALA A 104 -20.07 -6.49 -2.25
C ALA A 104 -21.10 -7.27 -1.41
N ASP A 105 -22.38 -7.02 -1.63
CA ASP A 105 -23.48 -7.74 -0.96
C ASP A 105 -23.56 -9.22 -1.34
N SER A 106 -23.20 -9.59 -2.56
CA SER A 106 -23.22 -11.00 -3.00
C SER A 106 -22.09 -11.82 -2.39
N LEU A 107 -20.92 -11.22 -2.18
CA LEU A 107 -19.77 -11.86 -1.51
C LEU A 107 -20.00 -12.01 0.00
N PHE A 108 -20.66 -11.05 0.63
CA PHE A 108 -21.12 -11.18 2.02
C PHE A 108 -22.20 -12.24 2.17
N ARG A 109 -23.11 -12.41 1.17
CA ARG A 109 -24.10 -13.47 1.15
C ARG A 109 -23.48 -14.86 0.94
N MET A 110 -22.45 -14.99 0.11
CA MET A 110 -21.72 -16.26 -0.05
C MET A 110 -21.06 -16.72 1.26
N LYS A 111 -20.57 -15.78 2.08
CA LYS A 111 -20.01 -16.10 3.40
C LYS A 111 -21.08 -16.59 4.40
N LYS A 112 -22.34 -16.16 4.26
CA LYS A 112 -23.46 -16.59 5.09
C LYS A 112 -24.02 -17.96 4.73
N HIS A 113 -23.88 -18.42 3.47
CA HIS A 113 -24.30 -19.76 3.04
C HIS A 113 -23.27 -20.85 3.31
N GLY A 114 -22.07 -20.51 3.77
CA GLY A 114 -21.03 -21.45 4.19
C GLY A 114 -21.15 -21.92 5.66
N GLU A 115 -22.19 -21.51 6.39
CA GLU A 115 -22.44 -21.95 7.75
C GLU A 115 -23.20 -23.30 7.87
N ASP A 116 -23.33 -24.06 6.77
CA ASP A 116 -23.76 -25.46 6.82
C ASP A 116 -22.60 -26.35 7.29
N GLY A 117 -22.25 -26.27 8.58
CA GLY A 117 -21.70 -27.37 9.38
C GLY A 117 -20.48 -28.14 8.87
N ARG A 118 -19.78 -27.73 7.80
CA ARG A 118 -18.51 -28.31 7.37
C ARG A 118 -17.38 -27.34 7.66
N GLY A 119 -16.82 -27.49 8.88
CA GLY A 119 -15.65 -26.75 9.31
C GLY A 119 -14.51 -26.88 8.30
N TYR A 120 -13.95 -25.76 7.88
CA TYR A 120 -12.64 -25.74 7.27
C TYR A 120 -11.66 -26.31 8.30
N PRO A 121 -10.76 -27.26 7.92
CA PRO A 121 -9.72 -27.69 8.83
C PRO A 121 -8.87 -26.51 9.23
N GLY A 122 -8.74 -26.29 10.53
CA GLY A 122 -7.91 -25.23 11.09
C GLY A 122 -6.44 -25.36 10.68
N PRO A 123 -5.60 -24.33 10.91
CA PRO A 123 -4.21 -24.25 10.43
C PRO A 123 -3.22 -25.26 11.05
N GLY A 124 -3.70 -26.43 11.49
CA GLY A 124 -2.93 -27.49 12.11
C GLY A 124 -2.87 -28.83 11.36
N ASP A 125 -3.59 -29.02 10.25
CA ASP A 125 -3.74 -30.35 9.63
C ASP A 125 -2.98 -30.51 8.30
N CYS A 126 -1.80 -29.95 8.20
CA CYS A 126 -0.84 -30.22 7.12
C CYS A 126 0.01 -31.48 7.33
N ARG A 127 -0.44 -32.42 8.17
CA ARG A 127 0.26 -33.71 8.35
C ARG A 127 -0.63 -34.89 7.98
N ARG A 128 -0.93 -35.06 6.69
CA ARG A 128 -1.17 -36.37 6.06
C ARG A 128 -1.37 -36.20 4.55
N GLY A 129 -0.39 -36.59 3.77
CA GLY A 129 -0.48 -36.57 2.32
C GLY A 129 0.82 -36.88 1.63
N ARG A 130 1.65 -37.73 2.22
CA ARG A 130 2.75 -38.35 1.49
C ARG A 130 2.29 -39.75 1.03
N GLN A 131 1.66 -39.83 -0.13
CA GLN A 131 1.54 -41.09 -0.87
C GLN A 131 1.71 -40.81 -2.37
N ASN A 132 2.86 -41.25 -2.88
CA ASN A 132 3.15 -41.91 -4.14
C ASN A 132 2.28 -41.51 -5.36
N GLY A 133 2.78 -40.63 -6.18
CA GLY A 133 2.38 -40.47 -7.58
C GLY A 133 3.62 -40.59 -8.48
N VAL A 134 3.81 -41.78 -9.00
CA VAL A 134 4.76 -42.11 -10.10
C VAL A 134 4.29 -41.34 -11.32
N TYR A 135 5.14 -40.50 -11.91
CA TYR A 135 4.94 -39.95 -13.26
C TYR A 135 5.64 -40.89 -14.27
N PRO A 136 4.93 -41.43 -15.28
CA PRO A 136 5.58 -42.12 -16.37
C PRO A 136 6.25 -41.15 -17.33
N VAL A 137 7.33 -41.60 -17.89
CA VAL A 137 8.20 -41.02 -18.91
C VAL A 137 7.45 -40.65 -20.18
#